data_a395feaec2948323e2af1a71059018fc
#
_entry.id   a395feaec2948323e2af1a71059018fc
#
_cell.length_a   1.000
_cell.length_b   1.000
_cell.length_c   1.000
_cell.angle_alpha   90.00
_cell.angle_beta   90.00
_cell.angle_gamma   90.00
#
_symmetry.space_group_name_H-M   'P 1'
#
loop_
_entity.id
_entity.type
_entity.pdbx_description
1 polymer ?
#
loop_
_entity_poly.entity_id
_entity_poly.type
_entity_poly.pdbx_seq_one_letter_code
_entity_poly.pdbx_strand_id
1 'polypeptide(L)'
;QNKLDSRGKGKQEKSGVSRIMMNTLRNKAENSTSKLKSVHSEKIDTIRDNLHNLKDSLSGIDKMKINFDNSHLHKGKILVKAEQINFTYHQGNLWKDNLDFQILSGERIAIKGDNGSGKTTLIKMILGEINPTFGEIYLSEKKTVYIDQEYSLIKNELSVYEQAQKFNLKNREEHEVKTILARFLFFKNEWDKKCEFLS
;
A
#
# COMPACT_ATOMS: atom_id res chain seq x y z
N GLN A 1 30.87 -29.81 0.87
CA GLN A 1 32.35 -29.93 0.76
C GLN A 1 32.90 -30.96 1.71
N ASN A 2 32.57 -30.96 3.00
CA ASN A 2 33.07 -31.92 4.00
C ASN A 2 32.74 -33.37 3.69
N LYS A 3 31.62 -33.69 3.02
CA LYS A 3 31.25 -35.08 2.63
C LYS A 3 32.08 -35.62 1.45
N LEU A 4 32.53 -34.77 0.55
CA LEU A 4 33.38 -35.17 -0.59
C LEU A 4 34.83 -35.39 -0.13
N ASP A 5 35.33 -34.56 0.78
CA ASP A 5 36.66 -34.65 1.33
C ASP A 5 36.81 -35.91 2.21
N SER A 6 35.78 -36.32 2.97
CA SER A 6 35.78 -37.56 3.77
C SER A 6 35.75 -38.82 2.90
N ARG A 7 35.02 -38.81 1.75
CA ARG A 7 35.03 -39.95 0.80
C ARG A 7 36.39 -40.14 0.12
N GLY A 8 37.11 -39.04 -0.15
CA GLY A 8 38.47 -39.08 -0.70
C GLY A 8 39.47 -39.75 0.26
N LYS A 9 39.43 -39.38 1.54
CA LYS A 9 40.32 -39.92 2.56
C LYS A 9 40.08 -41.42 2.77
N GLY A 10 38.85 -41.89 2.87
CA GLY A 10 38.55 -43.30 3.07
C GLY A 10 38.94 -44.21 1.91
N LYS A 11 39.04 -43.70 0.67
CA LYS A 11 39.52 -44.44 -0.51
C LYS A 11 41.04 -44.51 -0.56
N GLN A 12 41.75 -43.52 -0.03
CA GLN A 12 43.23 -43.47 0.01
C GLN A 12 43.80 -44.49 0.97
N GLU A 13 43.17 -44.74 2.10
CA GLU A 13 43.64 -45.73 3.10
C GLU A 13 43.54 -47.21 2.63
N LYS A 14 42.70 -47.50 1.62
CA LYS A 14 42.43 -48.88 1.16
C LYS A 14 43.16 -49.32 -0.11
N SER A 15 43.89 -48.41 -0.80
CA SER A 15 44.31 -48.68 -2.18
C SER A 15 45.79 -48.95 -2.40
N GLY A 16 46.66 -48.99 -1.40
CA GLY A 16 48.08 -49.34 -1.56
C GLY A 16 48.86 -48.47 -2.62
N VAL A 17 48.34 -47.30 -2.93
CA VAL A 17 48.85 -46.41 -4.00
C VAL A 17 50.11 -45.66 -3.55
N SER A 18 51.14 -45.56 -4.41
CA SER A 18 52.35 -44.87 -4.08
C SER A 18 52.13 -43.39 -3.74
N ARG A 19 52.96 -42.84 -2.85
CA ARG A 19 52.85 -41.45 -2.34
C ARG A 19 52.85 -40.41 -3.45
N ILE A 20 53.59 -40.66 -4.52
CA ILE A 20 53.66 -39.78 -5.69
C ILE A 20 52.32 -39.75 -6.46
N MET A 21 51.73 -40.91 -6.64
CA MET A 21 50.46 -41.05 -7.34
C MET A 21 49.29 -40.45 -6.53
N MET A 22 49.36 -40.54 -5.19
CA MET A 22 48.40 -39.87 -4.30
C MET A 22 48.46 -38.35 -4.41
N ASN A 23 49.68 -37.76 -4.45
CA ASN A 23 49.83 -36.31 -4.63
C ASN A 23 49.31 -35.84 -5.99
N THR A 24 49.55 -36.63 -7.06
CA THR A 24 49.04 -36.29 -8.40
C THR A 24 47.50 -36.36 -8.45
N LEU A 25 46.89 -37.34 -7.82
CA LEU A 25 45.41 -37.44 -7.72
C LEU A 25 44.82 -36.30 -6.88
N ARG A 26 45.49 -35.94 -5.78
CA ARG A 26 45.09 -34.79 -4.96
C ARG A 26 45.17 -33.49 -5.71
N ASN A 27 46.24 -33.22 -6.41
CA ASN A 27 46.42 -32.00 -7.24
C ASN A 27 45.34 -31.95 -8.37
N LYS A 28 45.05 -33.11 -9.01
CA LYS A 28 43.95 -33.17 -10.00
C LYS A 28 42.59 -32.88 -9.39
N ALA A 29 42.30 -33.41 -8.20
CA ALA A 29 41.04 -33.15 -7.51
C ALA A 29 40.93 -31.68 -7.07
N GLU A 30 41.99 -31.08 -6.53
CA GLU A 30 42.05 -29.67 -6.15
C GLU A 30 41.89 -28.75 -7.35
N ASN A 31 42.57 -29.02 -8.46
CA ASN A 31 42.43 -28.28 -9.70
C ASN A 31 41.02 -28.40 -10.30
N SER A 32 40.41 -29.59 -10.25
CA SER A 32 39.04 -29.80 -10.71
C SER A 32 38.02 -29.03 -9.85
N THR A 33 38.22 -29.08 -8.52
CA THR A 33 37.36 -28.33 -7.57
C THR A 33 37.54 -26.84 -7.71
N SER A 34 38.75 -26.35 -7.97
CA SER A 34 39.05 -24.94 -8.23
C SER A 34 38.37 -24.47 -9.50
N LYS A 35 38.48 -25.25 -10.60
CA LYS A 35 37.74 -24.95 -11.86
C LYS A 35 36.22 -24.90 -11.67
N LEU A 36 35.67 -25.84 -10.94
CA LEU A 36 34.23 -25.83 -10.64
C LEU A 36 33.83 -24.60 -9.84
N LYS A 37 34.63 -24.22 -8.85
CA LYS A 37 34.37 -22.98 -8.08
C LYS A 37 34.41 -21.72 -8.94
N SER A 38 35.40 -21.60 -9.86
CA SER A 38 35.48 -20.44 -10.77
C SER A 38 34.26 -20.37 -11.70
N VAL A 39 33.86 -21.50 -12.31
CA VAL A 39 32.68 -21.57 -13.17
C VAL A 39 31.38 -21.23 -12.41
N HIS A 40 31.28 -21.68 -11.16
CA HIS A 40 30.13 -21.28 -10.33
C HIS A 40 30.15 -19.81 -9.95
N SER A 41 31.31 -19.25 -9.62
CA SER A 41 31.45 -17.81 -9.36
C SER A 41 31.05 -16.97 -10.57
N GLU A 42 31.60 -17.29 -11.73
CA GLU A 42 31.27 -16.61 -12.99
C GLU A 42 29.76 -16.66 -13.31
N LYS A 43 29.13 -17.82 -13.10
CA LYS A 43 27.66 -17.95 -13.28
C LYS A 43 26.88 -17.07 -12.29
N ILE A 44 27.30 -17.03 -11.02
CA ILE A 44 26.67 -16.20 -10.01
C ILE A 44 26.82 -14.71 -10.38
N ASP A 45 27.99 -14.29 -10.83
CA ASP A 45 28.25 -12.92 -11.23
C ASP A 45 27.42 -12.56 -12.48
N THR A 46 27.38 -13.43 -13.48
CA THR A 46 26.52 -13.24 -14.67
C THR A 46 25.03 -13.13 -14.31
N ILE A 47 24.55 -13.95 -13.38
CA ILE A 47 23.18 -13.89 -12.91
C ILE A 47 22.90 -12.59 -12.13
N ARG A 48 23.86 -12.11 -11.35
CA ARG A 48 23.76 -10.82 -10.64
C ARG A 48 23.68 -9.66 -11.62
N ASP A 49 24.54 -9.64 -12.62
CA ASP A 49 24.54 -8.61 -13.65
C ASP A 49 23.25 -8.60 -14.46
N ASN A 50 22.75 -9.79 -14.83
CA ASN A 50 21.47 -9.92 -15.49
C ASN A 50 20.30 -9.45 -14.61
N LEU A 51 20.32 -9.77 -13.32
CA LEU A 51 19.34 -9.27 -12.33
C LEU A 51 19.41 -7.74 -12.18
N HIS A 52 20.61 -7.17 -12.17
CA HIS A 52 20.81 -5.73 -12.10
C HIS A 52 20.25 -5.06 -13.37
N ASN A 53 20.63 -5.56 -14.54
CA ASN A 53 20.15 -5.06 -15.83
C ASN A 53 18.62 -5.20 -15.99
N LEU A 54 18.05 -6.31 -15.52
CA LEU A 54 16.59 -6.50 -15.49
C LEU A 54 15.90 -5.57 -14.50
N LYS A 55 16.50 -5.31 -13.33
CA LYS A 55 15.97 -4.31 -12.39
C LYS A 55 16.03 -2.90 -12.94
N ASP A 56 17.08 -2.56 -13.67
CA ASP A 56 17.25 -1.24 -14.28
C ASP A 56 16.35 -1.08 -15.53
N SER A 57 16.07 -2.17 -16.25
CA SER A 57 15.14 -2.18 -17.40
C SER A 57 13.66 -2.25 -17.00
N LEU A 58 13.35 -2.78 -15.82
CA LEU A 58 12.07 -2.54 -15.21
C LEU A 58 12.06 -1.06 -14.82
N SER A 59 11.58 -0.22 -15.73
CA SER A 59 11.15 1.15 -15.38
C SER A 59 10.39 1.02 -14.08
N GLY A 60 10.93 1.62 -13.02
CA GLY A 60 10.43 1.41 -11.67
C GLY A 60 8.96 1.75 -11.65
N ILE A 61 8.11 0.73 -11.67
CA ILE A 61 6.72 0.91 -11.27
C ILE A 61 6.82 1.19 -9.78
N ASP A 62 7.03 2.46 -9.46
CA ASP A 62 7.01 2.94 -8.11
C ASP A 62 5.67 2.55 -7.49
N LYS A 63 5.70 1.56 -6.62
CA LYS A 63 4.48 1.08 -5.96
C LYS A 63 4.15 2.03 -4.82
N MET A 64 3.02 2.68 -4.93
CA MET A 64 2.45 3.47 -3.85
C MET A 64 2.36 2.63 -2.57
N LYS A 65 2.99 3.11 -1.48
CA LYS A 65 3.00 2.44 -0.17
C LYS A 65 2.01 3.13 0.75
N ILE A 66 0.76 2.69 0.69
CA ILE A 66 -0.30 3.25 1.52
C ILE A 66 -0.34 2.47 2.85
N ASN A 67 0.02 3.15 3.92
CA ASN A 67 -0.25 2.70 5.28
C ASN A 67 -1.27 3.66 5.89
N PHE A 68 -2.50 3.21 6.05
CA PHE A 68 -3.46 3.94 6.87
C PHE A 68 -3.14 3.69 8.34
N ASP A 69 -3.02 4.76 9.12
CA ASP A 69 -3.01 4.63 10.57
C ASP A 69 -4.28 3.88 10.97
N ASN A 70 -4.15 2.80 11.72
CA ASN A 70 -5.30 2.08 12.25
C ASN A 70 -6.14 3.06 13.06
N SER A 71 -7.39 3.23 12.68
CA SER A 71 -8.32 3.98 13.51
C SER A 71 -8.40 3.26 14.86
N HIS A 72 -8.24 4.00 15.98
CA HIS A 72 -8.43 3.45 17.32
C HIS A 72 -9.89 3.06 17.61
N LEU A 73 -10.70 2.92 16.56
CA LEU A 73 -12.09 2.50 16.66
C LEU A 73 -12.15 0.99 16.80
N HIS A 74 -12.81 0.52 17.84
CA HIS A 74 -13.12 -0.90 17.97
C HIS A 74 -13.98 -1.33 16.78
N LYS A 75 -13.63 -2.46 16.17
CA LYS A 75 -14.43 -3.06 15.11
C LYS A 75 -15.85 -3.31 15.60
N GLY A 76 -16.85 -2.95 14.81
CA GLY A 76 -18.26 -3.10 15.18
C GLY A 76 -18.84 -1.94 16.02
N LYS A 77 -18.07 -0.86 16.28
CA LYS A 77 -18.66 0.34 16.88
C LYS A 77 -19.63 0.99 15.89
N ILE A 78 -20.83 1.34 16.37
CA ILE A 78 -21.83 2.08 15.58
C ILE A 78 -21.29 3.49 15.29
N LEU A 79 -21.17 3.82 14.01
CA LEU A 79 -20.76 5.14 13.53
C LEU A 79 -21.95 5.99 13.12
N VAL A 80 -22.96 5.37 12.50
CA VAL A 80 -24.19 5.99 12.10
C VAL A 80 -25.34 5.02 12.42
N LYS A 81 -26.42 5.53 12.97
CA LYS A 81 -27.67 4.79 13.14
C LYS A 81 -28.81 5.68 12.67
N ALA A 82 -29.58 5.20 11.73
CA ALA A 82 -30.74 5.88 11.18
C ALA A 82 -32.00 5.07 11.50
N GLU A 83 -33.00 5.73 12.08
CA GLU A 83 -34.27 5.13 12.48
C GLU A 83 -35.42 5.87 11.77
N GLN A 84 -36.14 5.17 10.91
CA GLN A 84 -37.29 5.64 10.17
C GLN A 84 -37.06 6.98 9.46
N ILE A 85 -35.86 7.23 8.92
CA ILE A 85 -35.55 8.50 8.30
C ILE A 85 -36.17 8.66 6.93
N ASN A 86 -36.65 9.88 6.66
CA ASN A 86 -37.04 10.33 5.34
C ASN A 86 -36.71 11.82 5.20
N PHE A 87 -36.77 12.32 3.96
CA PHE A 87 -36.56 13.72 3.68
C PHE A 87 -37.63 14.22 2.69
N THR A 88 -38.10 15.41 2.93
CA THR A 88 -39.14 16.02 2.08
C THR A 88 -38.58 17.19 1.32
N TYR A 89 -38.64 17.14 0.00
CA TYR A 89 -38.43 18.29 -0.91
C TYR A 89 -39.80 18.78 -1.38
N HIS A 90 -40.15 20.03 -1.06
CA HIS A 90 -41.32 20.77 -1.53
C HIS A 90 -42.69 20.04 -1.52
N GLN A 91 -42.86 18.88 -2.14
CA GLN A 91 -44.15 18.25 -2.35
C GLN A 91 -44.22 16.72 -2.07
N GLY A 92 -43.27 16.18 -1.34
CA GLY A 92 -43.34 14.76 -1.00
C GLY A 92 -42.08 14.17 -0.42
N ASN A 93 -42.23 12.99 0.12
CA ASN A 93 -41.14 12.23 0.67
C ASN A 93 -40.19 11.79 -0.44
N LEU A 94 -38.89 11.87 -0.16
CA LEU A 94 -37.83 11.49 -1.10
C LEU A 94 -37.83 9.99 -1.36
N TRP A 95 -38.09 9.20 -0.33
CA TRP A 95 -38.22 7.74 -0.42
C TRP A 95 -39.62 7.32 -0.13
N LYS A 96 -40.09 6.29 -0.85
CA LYS A 96 -41.41 5.72 -0.68
C LYS A 96 -41.59 5.17 0.73
N ASP A 97 -40.60 4.43 1.20
CA ASP A 97 -40.53 3.87 2.54
C ASP A 97 -39.46 4.55 3.34
N ASN A 98 -39.64 4.69 4.64
CA ASN A 98 -38.65 5.25 5.53
C ASN A 98 -37.42 4.32 5.61
N LEU A 99 -36.26 4.88 5.77
CA LEU A 99 -35.01 4.13 5.81
C LEU A 99 -34.57 3.83 7.24
N ASP A 100 -34.23 2.57 7.48
CA ASP A 100 -33.61 2.08 8.70
C ASP A 100 -32.28 1.43 8.35
N PHE A 101 -31.19 1.89 8.93
CA PHE A 101 -29.89 1.29 8.74
C PHE A 101 -28.89 1.67 9.83
N GLN A 102 -27.81 0.93 9.90
CA GLN A 102 -26.64 1.29 10.72
C GLN A 102 -25.35 1.06 9.95
N ILE A 103 -24.34 1.86 10.27
CA ILE A 103 -22.98 1.77 9.74
C ILE A 103 -22.05 1.48 10.89
N LEU A 104 -21.29 0.40 10.77
CA LEU A 104 -20.35 -0.03 11.79
C LEU A 104 -18.91 0.30 11.39
N SER A 105 -18.05 0.46 12.38
CA SER A 105 -16.61 0.63 12.16
C SER A 105 -16.02 -0.58 11.46
N GLY A 106 -15.28 -0.33 10.38
CA GLY A 106 -14.64 -1.36 9.54
C GLY A 106 -15.50 -1.85 8.38
N GLU A 107 -16.74 -1.41 8.23
CA GLU A 107 -17.58 -1.73 7.09
C GLU A 107 -17.22 -0.92 5.85
N ARG A 108 -17.51 -1.50 4.69
CA ARG A 108 -17.46 -0.86 3.38
C ARG A 108 -18.83 -0.93 2.76
N ILE A 109 -19.44 0.23 2.56
CA ILE A 109 -20.83 0.33 2.09
C ILE A 109 -20.85 1.00 0.73
N ALA A 110 -21.63 0.45 -0.19
CA ALA A 110 -21.90 1.05 -1.49
C ALA A 110 -23.37 1.47 -1.58
N ILE A 111 -23.62 2.75 -1.88
CA ILE A 111 -24.96 3.29 -2.12
C ILE A 111 -25.21 3.24 -3.63
N LYS A 112 -26.22 2.51 -4.05
CA LYS A 112 -26.62 2.37 -5.45
C LYS A 112 -28.05 2.88 -5.66
N GLY A 113 -28.31 3.38 -6.85
CA GLY A 113 -29.64 3.87 -7.26
C GLY A 113 -29.53 4.83 -8.44
N ASP A 114 -30.65 5.12 -9.07
CA ASP A 114 -30.76 6.02 -10.22
C ASP A 114 -30.43 7.47 -9.88
N ASN A 115 -30.24 8.32 -10.90
CA ASN A 115 -30.08 9.75 -10.69
C ASN A 115 -31.36 10.33 -10.08
N GLY A 116 -31.19 11.16 -9.05
CA GLY A 116 -32.33 11.72 -8.30
C GLY A 116 -32.89 10.82 -7.19
N SER A 117 -32.38 9.59 -7.00
CA SER A 117 -32.87 8.67 -5.95
C SER A 117 -32.53 9.07 -4.50
N GLY A 118 -31.90 10.23 -4.30
CA GLY A 118 -31.59 10.75 -2.96
C GLY A 118 -30.24 10.33 -2.38
N LYS A 119 -29.32 9.73 -3.17
CA LYS A 119 -27.98 9.32 -2.69
C LYS A 119 -27.22 10.46 -2.04
N THR A 120 -27.15 11.60 -2.70
CA THR A 120 -26.45 12.78 -2.18
C THR A 120 -27.10 13.33 -0.92
N THR A 121 -28.42 13.31 -0.85
CA THR A 121 -29.17 13.70 0.35
C THR A 121 -28.86 12.79 1.53
N LEU A 122 -28.85 11.49 1.30
CA LEU A 122 -28.45 10.50 2.32
C LEU A 122 -27.03 10.72 2.81
N ILE A 123 -26.08 10.95 1.89
CA ILE A 123 -24.69 11.25 2.25
C ILE A 123 -24.61 12.53 3.10
N LYS A 124 -25.32 13.59 2.74
CA LYS A 124 -25.37 14.83 3.53
C LYS A 124 -25.92 14.63 4.93
N MET A 125 -26.91 13.76 5.11
CA MET A 125 -27.39 13.37 6.42
C MET A 125 -26.33 12.60 7.22
N ILE A 126 -25.63 11.66 6.61
CA ILE A 126 -24.54 10.89 7.22
C ILE A 126 -23.38 11.81 7.61
N LEU A 127 -23.15 12.90 6.86
CA LEU A 127 -22.15 13.93 7.19
C LEU A 127 -22.61 14.89 8.28
N GLY A 128 -23.90 14.89 8.61
CA GLY A 128 -24.50 15.84 9.56
C GLY A 128 -24.72 17.24 8.98
N GLU A 129 -24.67 17.39 7.65
CA GLU A 129 -24.89 18.66 6.96
C GLU A 129 -26.39 19.03 6.91
N ILE A 130 -27.26 18.04 6.85
CA ILE A 130 -28.70 18.20 6.89
C ILE A 130 -29.34 17.18 7.83
N ASN A 131 -30.45 17.58 8.47
CA ASN A 131 -31.22 16.67 9.31
C ASN A 131 -32.35 16.03 8.49
N PRO A 132 -32.74 14.78 8.81
CA PRO A 132 -33.92 14.18 8.20
C PRO A 132 -35.17 14.99 8.56
N THR A 133 -36.16 15.04 7.66
CA THR A 133 -37.46 15.67 7.92
C THR A 133 -38.36 14.77 8.77
N PHE A 134 -38.10 13.46 8.71
CA PHE A 134 -38.81 12.46 9.46
C PHE A 134 -37.82 11.43 10.00
N GLY A 135 -38.07 10.89 11.19
CA GLY A 135 -37.18 9.97 11.88
C GLY A 135 -35.98 10.63 12.51
N GLU A 136 -35.02 9.84 12.96
CA GLU A 136 -33.83 10.31 13.67
C GLU A 136 -32.58 9.66 13.10
N ILE A 137 -31.49 10.44 13.06
CA ILE A 137 -30.18 9.95 12.72
C ILE A 137 -29.18 10.26 13.83
N TYR A 138 -28.53 9.21 14.31
CA TYR A 138 -27.44 9.31 15.28
C TYR A 138 -26.11 9.24 14.55
N LEU A 139 -25.24 10.21 14.82
CA LEU A 139 -23.89 10.30 14.27
C LEU A 139 -22.88 10.22 15.42
N SER A 140 -21.91 9.34 15.32
CA SER A 140 -20.84 9.30 16.32
C SER A 140 -19.93 10.52 16.17
N GLU A 141 -19.45 11.06 17.31
CA GLU A 141 -18.49 12.18 17.34
C GLU A 141 -17.13 11.77 16.73
N LYS A 142 -17.05 11.61 15.43
CA LYS A 142 -15.81 11.25 14.74
C LYS A 142 -15.56 12.19 13.57
N LYS A 143 -14.27 12.42 13.29
CA LYS A 143 -13.87 13.17 12.10
C LYS A 143 -14.24 12.38 10.85
N THR A 144 -15.09 12.96 10.03
CA THR A 144 -15.51 12.42 8.75
C THR A 144 -14.83 13.20 7.63
N VAL A 145 -14.39 12.52 6.60
CA VAL A 145 -13.83 13.14 5.39
C VAL A 145 -14.73 12.75 4.23
N TYR A 146 -15.21 13.73 3.51
CA TYR A 146 -15.98 13.56 2.30
C TYR A 146 -15.12 13.93 1.09
N ILE A 147 -15.04 13.03 0.14
CA ILE A 147 -14.36 13.27 -1.15
C ILE A 147 -15.43 13.24 -2.22
N ASP A 148 -15.70 14.38 -2.83
CA ASP A 148 -16.64 14.52 -3.92
C ASP A 148 -16.00 14.23 -5.29
N GLN A 149 -16.81 14.25 -6.35
CA GLN A 149 -16.35 14.00 -7.72
C GLN A 149 -15.44 15.13 -8.26
N GLU A 150 -15.58 16.32 -7.72
CA GLU A 150 -14.85 17.52 -8.13
C GLU A 150 -13.59 17.75 -7.28
N TYR A 151 -13.33 16.86 -6.31
CA TYR A 151 -12.21 16.98 -5.38
C TYR A 151 -12.15 18.36 -4.69
N SER A 152 -13.28 18.90 -4.25
CA SER A 152 -13.39 20.24 -3.65
C SER A 152 -12.51 20.48 -2.42
N LEU A 153 -12.03 19.39 -1.78
CA LEU A 153 -11.03 19.44 -0.71
C LEU A 153 -9.67 19.95 -1.19
N ILE A 154 -9.36 19.79 -2.48
CA ILE A 154 -8.10 20.20 -3.07
C ILE A 154 -8.23 21.64 -3.55
N LYS A 155 -7.30 22.48 -3.10
CA LYS A 155 -7.21 23.85 -3.56
C LYS A 155 -6.20 23.95 -4.68
N ASN A 156 -6.68 24.26 -5.87
CA ASN A 156 -5.90 24.30 -7.11
C ASN A 156 -4.71 25.26 -7.05
N GLU A 157 -4.85 26.36 -6.29
CA GLU A 157 -3.82 27.40 -6.15
C GLU A 157 -2.63 26.95 -5.28
N LEU A 158 -2.85 25.98 -4.38
CA LEU A 158 -1.83 25.50 -3.48
C LEU A 158 -0.90 24.50 -4.18
N SER A 159 0.35 24.49 -3.74
CA SER A 159 1.28 23.41 -4.10
C SER A 159 0.89 22.09 -3.41
N VAL A 160 1.39 20.98 -3.95
CA VAL A 160 1.19 19.65 -3.35
C VAL A 160 1.61 19.64 -1.87
N TYR A 161 2.74 20.27 -1.57
CA TYR A 161 3.24 20.34 -0.21
C TYR A 161 2.34 21.21 0.69
N GLU A 162 1.93 22.39 0.24
CA GLU A 162 1.03 23.27 1.00
C GLU A 162 -0.33 22.61 1.24
N GLN A 163 -0.85 21.92 0.22
CA GLN A 163 -2.08 21.14 0.37
C GLN A 163 -1.95 20.03 1.42
N ALA A 164 -0.83 19.30 1.43
CA ALA A 164 -0.55 18.29 2.43
C ALA A 164 -0.42 18.89 3.84
N GLN A 165 0.23 20.05 3.97
CA GLN A 165 0.37 20.77 5.25
C GLN A 165 -0.98 21.21 5.80
N LYS A 166 -1.92 21.61 4.96
CA LYS A 166 -3.28 21.97 5.38
C LYS A 166 -3.99 20.85 6.12
N PHE A 167 -3.68 19.60 5.79
CA PHE A 167 -4.22 18.41 6.45
C PHE A 167 -3.28 17.79 7.49
N ASN A 168 -2.19 18.48 7.83
CA ASN A 168 -1.23 18.03 8.83
C ASN A 168 -1.75 18.24 10.26
N LEU A 169 -2.84 17.58 10.62
CA LEU A 169 -3.50 17.71 11.91
C LEU A 169 -2.65 17.22 13.11
N LYS A 170 -1.59 16.48 12.86
CA LYS A 170 -0.66 15.95 13.87
C LYS A 170 0.56 16.85 14.07
N ASN A 171 0.62 18.01 13.41
CA ASN A 171 1.77 18.93 13.42
C ASN A 171 3.10 18.21 13.16
N ARG A 172 3.13 17.34 12.16
CA ARG A 172 4.33 16.61 11.76
C ARG A 172 5.35 17.57 11.18
N GLU A 173 6.61 17.26 11.40
CA GLU A 173 7.73 18.01 10.83
C GLU A 173 7.73 17.92 9.29
N GLU A 174 8.35 18.94 8.66
CA GLU A 174 8.40 19.04 7.19
C GLU A 174 8.92 17.76 6.52
N HIS A 175 10.00 17.19 7.06
CA HIS A 175 10.60 15.98 6.50
C HIS A 175 9.67 14.76 6.57
N GLU A 176 8.80 14.67 7.59
CA GLU A 176 7.82 13.59 7.72
C GLU A 176 6.71 13.73 6.68
N VAL A 177 6.21 14.95 6.47
CA VAL A 177 5.19 15.24 5.45
C VAL A 177 5.74 14.91 4.06
N LYS A 178 6.97 15.33 3.75
CA LYS A 178 7.65 15.02 2.49
C LYS A 178 7.88 13.50 2.31
N THR A 179 8.19 12.79 3.39
CA THR A 179 8.30 11.33 3.37
C THR A 179 6.95 10.66 3.07
N ILE A 180 5.86 11.18 3.61
CA ILE A 180 4.51 10.68 3.30
C ILE A 180 4.18 10.95 1.83
N LEU A 181 4.42 12.14 1.33
CA LEU A 181 4.20 12.50 -0.08
C LEU A 181 4.98 11.56 -1.02
N ALA A 182 6.25 11.29 -0.71
CA ALA A 182 7.05 10.35 -1.50
C ALA A 182 6.49 8.93 -1.50
N ARG A 183 5.85 8.47 -0.42
CA ARG A 183 5.14 7.17 -0.39
C ARG A 183 3.93 7.13 -1.32
N PHE A 184 3.32 8.29 -1.58
CA PHE A 184 2.24 8.50 -2.54
C PHE A 184 2.74 8.89 -3.93
N LEU A 185 4.05 8.73 -4.19
CA LEU A 185 4.73 8.99 -5.45
C LEU A 185 4.86 10.47 -5.82
N PHE A 186 4.58 11.37 -4.90
CA PHE A 186 4.92 12.78 -5.06
C PHE A 186 6.37 13.01 -4.63
N PHE A 187 7.29 13.04 -5.59
CA PHE A 187 8.72 13.23 -5.34
C PHE A 187 9.09 14.71 -5.26
N LYS A 188 10.36 14.99 -4.94
CA LYS A 188 10.87 16.33 -4.70
C LYS A 188 10.55 17.36 -5.80
N ASN A 189 10.55 16.93 -7.05
CA ASN A 189 10.23 17.76 -8.21
C ASN A 189 8.74 18.13 -8.33
N GLU A 190 7.87 17.50 -7.53
CA GLU A 190 6.43 17.70 -7.58
C GLU A 190 5.89 18.43 -6.35
N TRP A 191 6.69 18.56 -5.29
CA TRP A 191 6.20 19.19 -4.05
C TRP A 191 5.76 20.64 -4.23
N ASP A 192 6.46 21.39 -5.07
CA ASP A 192 6.19 22.80 -5.35
C ASP A 192 5.23 22.99 -6.55
N LYS A 193 4.81 21.88 -7.20
CA LYS A 193 3.87 21.90 -8.30
C LYS A 193 2.47 22.22 -7.76
N LYS A 194 1.76 23.16 -8.37
CA LYS A 194 0.40 23.47 -7.99
C LYS A 194 -0.54 22.30 -8.27
N CYS A 195 -1.56 22.16 -7.43
CA CYS A 195 -2.54 21.09 -7.54
C CYS A 195 -3.33 21.12 -8.85
N GLU A 196 -3.53 22.28 -9.44
CA GLU A 196 -4.19 22.45 -10.76
C GLU A 196 -3.49 21.70 -11.91
N PHE A 197 -2.19 21.39 -11.77
CA PHE A 197 -1.42 20.66 -12.79
C PHE A 197 -1.30 19.16 -12.49
N LEU A 198 -2.03 18.66 -11.51
CA LEU A 198 -2.12 17.24 -11.23
C LEU A 198 -3.22 16.63 -12.11
N SER A 199 -2.85 15.68 -12.94
CA SER A 199 -3.77 14.91 -13.80
C SER A 199 -4.12 13.57 -13.16
#